data_fe5e1a98bd019ed9f8a523ac3f4af381
#
_entry.id   fe5e1a98bd019ed9f8a523ac3f4af381
#
_cell.length_a   1.000
_cell.length_b   1.000
_cell.length_c   1.000
_cell.angle_alpha   90.00
_cell.angle_beta   90.00
_cell.angle_gamma   90.00
#
_symmetry.space_group_name_H-M   'P 1'
#
loop_
_entity.id
_entity.type
_entity.pdbx_description
1 polymer ?
#
loop_
_entity_poly.entity_id
_entity_poly.type
_entity_poly.pdbx_seq_one_letter_code
_entity_poly.pdbx_strand_id
1 'polypeptide(L)'
;MVVSLATIRQRFATMIDSLSGFDESRNPFDGYGRSPNTVAHKRFMVGIRSVSSRDDDRQRRGVGVMTSTEVLVRYAYRIRPKDQIESFDDGLDSAQTVINAITKRSTPLHDEIQIRFGGMDNELSDSGEWMSITLAFEVLHYLYLT
;
A
#
# COMPACT_ATOMS: atom_id res chain seq x y z
N MET A 1 7.04 7.82 -20.65
CA MET A 1 5.59 8.01 -20.62
C MET A 1 5.14 8.39 -19.23
N VAL A 2 4.02 9.06 -19.11
CA VAL A 2 3.52 9.60 -17.84
C VAL A 2 2.44 8.68 -17.29
N VAL A 3 2.54 8.39 -15.99
CA VAL A 3 1.56 7.57 -15.29
C VAL A 3 0.86 8.43 -14.24
N SER A 4 -0.48 8.46 -14.25
CA SER A 4 -1.23 9.27 -13.30
C SER A 4 -1.17 8.67 -11.89
N LEU A 5 -1.33 9.51 -10.88
CA LEU A 5 -1.38 9.09 -9.47
C LEU A 5 -2.51 8.08 -9.22
N ALA A 6 -3.67 8.32 -9.82
CA ALA A 6 -4.80 7.39 -9.72
C ALA A 6 -4.47 6.02 -10.32
N THR A 7 -3.76 6.00 -11.45
CA THR A 7 -3.33 4.75 -12.08
C THR A 7 -2.36 3.98 -11.19
N ILE A 8 -1.40 4.67 -10.57
CA ILE A 8 -0.46 4.04 -9.62
C ILE A 8 -1.22 3.38 -8.48
N ARG A 9 -2.14 4.11 -7.85
CA ARG A 9 -2.96 3.58 -6.77
C ARG A 9 -3.76 2.35 -7.23
N GLN A 10 -4.39 2.43 -8.39
CA GLN A 10 -5.19 1.34 -8.96
C GLN A 10 -4.35 0.10 -9.27
N ARG A 11 -3.14 0.28 -9.78
CA ARG A 11 -2.22 -0.84 -10.04
C ARG A 11 -1.84 -1.58 -8.77
N PHE A 12 -1.56 -0.84 -7.69
CA PHE A 12 -1.30 -1.45 -6.37
C PHE A 12 -2.51 -2.22 -5.88
N ALA A 13 -3.69 -1.60 -5.93
CA ALA A 13 -4.93 -2.24 -5.48
C ALA A 13 -5.22 -3.53 -6.26
N THR A 14 -5.07 -3.50 -7.57
CA THR A 14 -5.29 -4.67 -8.43
C THR A 14 -4.33 -5.81 -8.08
N MET A 15 -3.06 -5.50 -7.87
CA MET A 15 -2.06 -6.52 -7.51
C MET A 15 -2.39 -7.17 -6.18
N ILE A 16 -2.72 -6.38 -5.16
CA ILE A 16 -3.02 -6.90 -3.81
C ILE A 16 -4.34 -7.68 -3.82
N ASP A 17 -5.35 -7.19 -4.54
CA ASP A 17 -6.64 -7.87 -4.67
C ASP A 17 -6.51 -9.26 -5.33
N SER A 18 -5.48 -9.46 -6.14
CA SER A 18 -5.17 -10.76 -6.75
C SER A 18 -4.59 -11.77 -5.75
N LEU A 19 -4.12 -11.32 -4.60
CA LEU A 19 -3.56 -12.20 -3.57
C LEU A 19 -4.68 -12.86 -2.77
N SER A 20 -4.47 -14.14 -2.43
CA SER A 20 -5.48 -14.93 -1.73
C SER A 20 -5.90 -14.31 -0.39
N GLY A 21 -7.19 -14.12 -0.21
CA GLY A 21 -7.79 -13.63 1.02
C GLY A 21 -7.77 -12.13 1.20
N PHE A 22 -7.13 -11.37 0.30
CA PHE A 22 -7.14 -9.91 0.35
C PHE A 22 -8.30 -9.34 -0.46
N ASP A 23 -9.05 -8.41 0.14
CA ASP A 23 -10.14 -7.69 -0.51
C ASP A 23 -9.96 -6.19 -0.30
N GLU A 24 -10.16 -5.40 -1.36
CA GLU A 24 -10.12 -3.94 -1.24
C GLU A 24 -11.33 -3.44 -0.46
N SER A 25 -11.08 -2.54 0.50
CA SER A 25 -12.16 -1.90 1.26
C SER A 25 -12.97 -0.96 0.37
N ARG A 26 -14.29 -1.06 0.44
CA ARG A 26 -15.20 -0.16 -0.29
C ARG A 26 -15.26 1.23 0.33
N ASN A 27 -15.04 1.31 1.65
CA ASN A 27 -15.09 2.56 2.40
C ASN A 27 -13.80 2.74 3.20
N PRO A 28 -12.64 2.89 2.53
CA PRO A 28 -11.34 2.85 3.21
C PRO A 28 -11.13 4.00 4.19
N PHE A 29 -11.85 5.10 4.01
CA PHE A 29 -11.66 6.29 4.84
C PHE A 29 -12.57 6.34 6.07
N ASP A 30 -13.59 5.48 6.12
CA ASP A 30 -14.58 5.53 7.20
C ASP A 30 -14.22 4.68 8.43
N GLY A 31 -13.36 3.70 8.28
CA GLY A 31 -13.40 2.63 9.24
C GLY A 31 -12.12 2.15 9.89
N TYR A 32 -10.97 2.49 9.36
CA TYR A 32 -9.74 1.95 9.95
C TYR A 32 -9.48 2.58 11.33
N GLY A 33 -9.72 1.78 12.37
CA GLY A 33 -9.47 2.15 13.76
C GLY A 33 -10.61 2.83 14.48
N ARG A 34 -11.77 3.04 13.86
CA ARG A 34 -12.90 3.73 14.47
C ARG A 34 -13.93 2.82 15.15
N SER A 35 -14.09 1.60 14.65
CA SER A 35 -15.06 0.66 15.20
C SER A 35 -14.61 -0.76 14.90
N PRO A 36 -14.63 -1.67 15.91
CA PRO A 36 -14.28 -3.07 15.70
C PRO A 36 -15.20 -3.79 14.69
N ASN A 37 -16.41 -3.28 14.48
CA ASN A 37 -17.38 -3.88 13.56
C ASN A 37 -17.10 -3.55 12.09
N THR A 38 -16.25 -2.56 11.82
CA THR A 38 -15.91 -2.15 10.44
C THR A 38 -14.58 -2.72 9.98
N VAL A 39 -13.82 -3.33 10.88
CA VAL A 39 -12.52 -3.94 10.57
C VAL A 39 -12.73 -5.37 10.13
N ALA A 40 -12.31 -5.70 8.92
CA ALA A 40 -12.36 -7.05 8.41
C ALA A 40 -10.95 -7.58 8.14
N HIS A 41 -10.77 -8.88 8.40
CA HIS A 41 -9.50 -9.56 8.19
C HIS A 41 -9.02 -9.44 6.74
N LYS A 42 -7.79 -8.95 6.56
CA LYS A 42 -7.13 -8.75 5.25
C LYS A 42 -7.90 -7.82 4.28
N ARG A 43 -8.76 -6.98 4.81
CA ARG A 43 -9.39 -5.95 3.99
C ARG A 43 -8.44 -4.74 3.93
N PHE A 44 -7.99 -4.42 2.73
CA PHE A 44 -6.93 -3.45 2.53
C PHE A 44 -7.43 -2.13 1.93
N MET A 45 -6.64 -1.09 2.12
CA MET A 45 -6.75 0.17 1.39
C MET A 45 -5.40 0.55 0.80
N VAL A 46 -5.41 1.23 -0.33
CA VAL A 46 -4.24 1.82 -0.94
C VAL A 46 -4.45 3.33 -1.04
N GLY A 47 -3.55 4.08 -0.43
CA GLY A 47 -3.57 5.54 -0.45
C GLY A 47 -2.25 6.13 -0.88
N ILE A 48 -2.27 7.40 -1.22
CA ILE A 48 -1.06 8.17 -1.52
C ILE A 48 -0.88 9.17 -0.38
N ARG A 49 0.27 9.11 0.28
CA ARG A 49 0.59 9.98 1.41
C ARG A 49 1.27 11.25 0.97
N SER A 50 2.24 11.15 0.09
CA SER A 50 3.00 12.32 -0.36
C SER A 50 3.48 12.16 -1.79
N VAL A 51 3.64 13.29 -2.45
CA VAL A 51 4.18 13.36 -3.80
C VAL A 51 5.21 14.47 -3.80
N SER A 52 6.43 14.17 -4.21
CA SER A 52 7.51 15.15 -4.25
C SER A 52 8.27 15.12 -5.57
N SER A 53 8.67 16.30 -6.04
CA SER A 53 9.49 16.42 -7.25
C SER A 53 10.93 16.02 -6.93
N ARG A 54 11.56 15.28 -7.83
CA ARG A 54 12.98 14.91 -7.76
C ARG A 54 13.86 15.86 -8.57
N ASP A 55 13.26 16.62 -9.50
CA ASP A 55 13.96 17.54 -10.38
C ASP A 55 13.77 18.98 -9.89
N ASP A 56 14.62 19.45 -8.98
CA ASP A 56 14.43 20.74 -8.32
C ASP A 56 14.46 21.93 -9.27
N ASP A 57 15.27 21.91 -10.35
CA ASP A 57 15.52 23.09 -11.17
C ASP A 57 15.28 22.91 -12.68
N ARG A 58 14.75 21.78 -13.11
CA ARG A 58 14.66 21.46 -14.55
C ARG A 58 13.26 21.05 -15.00
N GLN A 59 12.25 21.64 -14.41
CA GLN A 59 10.88 21.38 -14.81
C GLN A 59 10.61 22.01 -16.17
N ARG A 60 10.55 21.17 -17.20
CA ARG A 60 10.22 21.60 -18.56
C ARG A 60 8.76 21.28 -18.85
N ARG A 61 8.01 22.27 -19.29
CA ARG A 61 6.63 22.08 -19.72
C ARG A 61 6.56 21.02 -20.84
N GLY A 62 5.66 20.07 -20.71
CA GLY A 62 5.39 19.05 -21.73
C GLY A 62 6.31 17.82 -21.71
N VAL A 63 7.35 17.80 -20.86
CA VAL A 63 8.28 16.67 -20.79
C VAL A 63 8.03 15.77 -19.59
N GLY A 64 7.26 16.25 -18.62
CA GLY A 64 7.06 15.56 -17.36
C GLY A 64 8.17 15.84 -16.36
N VAL A 65 7.88 15.58 -15.11
CA VAL A 65 8.80 15.77 -13.97
C VAL A 65 8.99 14.44 -13.28
N MET A 66 10.25 14.08 -13.02
CA MET A 66 10.55 12.91 -12.20
C MET A 66 10.03 13.15 -10.79
N THR A 67 9.17 12.27 -10.34
CA THR A 67 8.41 12.42 -9.11
C THR A 67 8.60 11.20 -8.23
N SER A 68 8.71 11.42 -6.93
CA SER A 68 8.67 10.37 -5.92
C SER A 68 7.32 10.41 -5.22
N THR A 69 6.59 9.32 -5.28
CA THR A 69 5.27 9.19 -4.66
C THR A 69 5.33 8.12 -3.57
N GLU A 70 4.88 8.46 -2.38
CA GLU A 70 4.76 7.51 -1.30
C GLU A 70 3.37 6.88 -1.32
N VAL A 71 3.33 5.58 -1.56
CA VAL A 71 2.09 4.79 -1.58
C VAL A 71 2.01 4.01 -0.27
N LEU A 72 0.88 4.12 0.41
CA LEU A 72 0.62 3.37 1.63
C LEU A 72 -0.40 2.27 1.37
N VAL A 73 -0.08 1.08 1.84
CA VAL A 73 -1.01 -0.06 1.89
C VAL A 73 -1.30 -0.35 3.36
N ARG A 74 -2.56 -0.32 3.73
CA ARG A 74 -2.98 -0.61 5.10
C ARG A 74 -4.04 -1.68 5.11
N TYR A 75 -3.89 -2.64 6.04
CA TYR A 75 -4.91 -3.66 6.26
C TYR A 75 -4.86 -4.13 7.71
N ALA A 76 -5.93 -4.80 8.14
CA ALA A 76 -6.02 -5.38 9.47
C ALA A 76 -5.86 -6.90 9.40
N TYR A 77 -5.15 -7.46 10.36
CA TYR A 77 -4.98 -8.91 10.51
C TYR A 77 -5.52 -9.33 11.87
N ARG A 78 -6.39 -10.33 11.86
CA ARG A 78 -7.02 -10.81 13.09
C ARG A 78 -6.05 -11.63 13.93
N ILE A 79 -5.97 -11.31 15.21
CA ILE A 79 -5.20 -12.06 16.20
C ILE A 79 -6.16 -12.94 16.98
N ARG A 80 -6.01 -14.24 16.86
CA ARG A 80 -6.89 -15.21 17.55
C ARG A 80 -6.46 -15.33 19.01
N PRO A 81 -7.39 -15.22 19.98
CA PRO A 81 -7.02 -15.21 21.40
C PRO A 81 -6.30 -16.47 21.89
N LYS A 82 -6.58 -17.60 21.28
CA LYS A 82 -5.98 -18.90 21.65
C LYS A 82 -4.60 -19.14 21.04
N ASP A 83 -4.30 -18.45 19.94
CA ASP A 83 -3.10 -18.64 19.15
C ASP A 83 -2.47 -17.29 18.81
N GLN A 84 -2.18 -16.47 19.83
CA GLN A 84 -1.76 -15.09 19.61
C GLN A 84 -0.42 -14.98 18.87
N ILE A 85 0.57 -15.74 19.27
CA ILE A 85 1.91 -15.71 18.66
C ILE A 85 1.84 -16.22 17.22
N GLU A 86 1.16 -17.35 17.00
CA GLU A 86 0.98 -17.91 15.67
C GLU A 86 0.25 -16.93 14.75
N SER A 87 -0.83 -16.31 15.24
CA SER A 87 -1.58 -15.31 14.46
C SER A 87 -0.74 -14.08 14.13
N PHE A 88 0.09 -13.64 15.08
CA PHE A 88 1.02 -12.52 14.86
C PHE A 88 2.03 -12.86 13.77
N ASP A 89 2.64 -14.04 13.85
CA ASP A 89 3.60 -14.51 12.84
C ASP A 89 2.93 -14.66 11.47
N ASP A 90 1.72 -15.18 11.40
CA ASP A 90 0.95 -15.27 10.17
C ASP A 90 0.66 -13.89 9.58
N GLY A 91 0.40 -12.90 10.44
CA GLY A 91 0.25 -11.51 10.03
C GLY A 91 1.53 -10.94 9.42
N LEU A 92 2.69 -11.22 10.02
CA LEU A 92 3.99 -10.83 9.47
C LEU A 92 4.26 -11.51 8.12
N ASP A 93 3.91 -12.79 8.01
CA ASP A 93 4.04 -13.54 6.74
C ASP A 93 3.13 -12.95 5.66
N SER A 94 1.93 -12.52 6.03
CA SER A 94 1.03 -11.86 5.09
C SER A 94 1.63 -10.55 4.56
N ALA A 95 2.27 -9.77 5.44
CA ALA A 95 2.96 -8.54 5.05
C ALA A 95 4.12 -8.84 4.09
N GLN A 96 4.90 -9.87 4.37
CA GLN A 96 5.98 -10.31 3.49
C GLN A 96 5.44 -10.70 2.11
N THR A 97 4.30 -11.37 2.06
CA THR A 97 3.65 -11.75 0.80
C THR A 97 3.27 -10.52 -0.03
N VAL A 98 2.71 -9.51 0.61
CA VAL A 98 2.36 -8.25 -0.09
C VAL A 98 3.62 -7.53 -0.57
N ILE A 99 4.63 -7.40 0.29
CA ILE A 99 5.90 -6.75 -0.07
C ILE A 99 6.53 -7.46 -1.27
N ASN A 100 6.60 -8.77 -1.24
CA ASN A 100 7.17 -9.56 -2.34
C ASN A 100 6.38 -9.39 -3.64
N ALA A 101 5.05 -9.39 -3.57
CA ALA A 101 4.20 -9.22 -4.74
C ALA A 101 4.37 -7.84 -5.39
N ILE A 102 4.49 -6.80 -4.57
CA ILE A 102 4.64 -5.43 -5.06
C ILE A 102 6.06 -5.17 -5.59
N THR A 103 7.08 -5.68 -4.91
CA THR A 103 8.49 -5.42 -5.29
C THR A 103 8.99 -6.32 -6.40
N LYS A 104 8.38 -7.49 -6.59
CA LYS A 104 8.72 -8.37 -7.71
C LYS A 104 8.30 -7.72 -9.01
N ARG A 105 9.28 -7.51 -9.90
CA ARG A 105 9.00 -6.86 -11.19
C ARG A 105 7.97 -7.64 -11.99
N SER A 106 6.85 -7.00 -12.30
CA SER A 106 5.75 -7.57 -13.05
C SER A 106 5.00 -6.50 -13.82
N THR A 107 4.36 -6.89 -14.94
CA THR A 107 3.48 -6.03 -15.72
C THR A 107 2.02 -6.38 -15.39
N PRO A 108 1.09 -5.41 -15.36
CA PRO A 108 1.28 -3.98 -15.64
C PRO A 108 1.78 -3.14 -14.45
N LEU A 109 1.92 -3.72 -13.26
CA LEU A 109 2.24 -2.97 -12.03
C LEU A 109 3.49 -2.09 -12.21
N HIS A 110 4.56 -2.65 -12.78
CA HIS A 110 5.85 -1.95 -12.92
C HIS A 110 6.03 -1.21 -14.25
N ASP A 111 5.00 -1.14 -15.08
CA ASP A 111 5.12 -0.46 -16.38
C ASP A 111 5.41 1.04 -16.18
N GLU A 112 6.61 1.46 -16.63
CA GLU A 112 7.05 2.86 -16.63
C GLU A 112 7.22 3.49 -15.25
N ILE A 113 7.24 2.68 -14.20
CA ILE A 113 7.49 3.12 -12.83
C ILE A 113 8.53 2.22 -12.17
N GLN A 114 9.17 2.75 -11.14
CA GLN A 114 10.07 1.99 -10.27
C GLN A 114 9.49 1.99 -8.86
N ILE A 115 9.41 0.82 -8.25
CA ILE A 115 8.83 0.66 -6.93
C ILE A 115 9.89 0.14 -5.98
N ARG A 116 10.03 0.80 -4.82
CA ARG A 116 10.89 0.35 -3.73
C ARG A 116 10.10 0.23 -2.45
N PHE A 117 10.42 -0.79 -1.67
CA PHE A 117 9.86 -0.91 -0.32
C PHE A 117 10.50 0.15 0.59
N GLY A 118 9.67 0.93 1.26
CA GLY A 118 10.12 2.00 2.14
C GLY A 118 10.09 1.68 3.62
N GLY A 119 9.15 0.84 4.05
CA GLY A 119 9.04 0.49 5.46
C GLY A 119 7.72 -0.15 5.83
N MET A 120 7.66 -0.70 7.03
CA MET A 120 6.48 -1.34 7.58
C MET A 120 6.28 -0.88 9.02
N ASP A 121 5.04 -0.56 9.35
CA ASP A 121 4.61 -0.35 10.73
C ASP A 121 3.50 -1.32 11.07
N ASN A 122 3.48 -1.80 12.30
CA ASN A 122 2.36 -2.56 12.82
C ASN A 122 1.94 -2.02 14.18
N GLU A 123 0.66 -2.12 14.47
CA GLU A 123 0.09 -1.67 15.73
C GLU A 123 -1.00 -2.64 16.17
N LEU A 124 -0.95 -3.05 17.43
CA LEU A 124 -1.99 -3.89 18.00
C LEU A 124 -3.12 -3.00 18.52
N SER A 125 -4.36 -3.46 18.33
CA SER A 125 -5.52 -2.82 18.95
C SER A 125 -5.46 -2.95 20.47
N ASP A 126 -6.20 -2.09 21.19
CA ASP A 126 -6.25 -2.09 22.65
C ASP A 126 -6.69 -3.44 23.22
N SER A 127 -7.58 -4.12 22.53
CA SER A 127 -8.05 -5.47 22.91
C SER A 127 -7.07 -6.59 22.55
N GLY A 128 -6.07 -6.32 21.72
CA GLY A 128 -5.16 -7.34 21.21
C GLY A 128 -5.77 -8.27 20.16
N GLU A 129 -6.98 -7.99 19.70
CA GLU A 129 -7.68 -8.84 18.74
C GLU A 129 -7.31 -8.54 17.29
N TRP A 130 -6.73 -7.39 17.03
CA TRP A 130 -6.39 -6.95 15.67
C TRP A 130 -4.99 -6.36 15.63
N MET A 131 -4.30 -6.65 14.53
CA MET A 131 -3.05 -6.01 14.18
C MET A 131 -3.28 -5.15 12.93
N SER A 132 -2.98 -3.85 13.02
CA SER A 132 -2.99 -2.96 11.87
C SER A 132 -1.61 -2.98 11.24
N ILE A 133 -1.53 -3.31 9.96
CA ILE A 133 -0.28 -3.35 9.21
C ILE A 133 -0.31 -2.22 8.18
N THR A 134 0.74 -1.42 8.17
CA THR A 134 0.93 -0.34 7.20
C THR A 134 2.25 -0.56 6.47
N LEU A 135 2.18 -0.67 5.15
CA LEU A 135 3.34 -0.82 4.28
C LEU A 135 3.51 0.46 3.47
N ALA A 136 4.73 0.97 3.43
CA ALA A 136 5.07 2.15 2.65
C ALA A 136 5.96 1.75 1.48
N PHE A 137 5.62 2.27 0.29
CA PHE A 137 6.40 2.06 -0.93
C PHE A 137 6.73 3.41 -1.55
N GLU A 138 7.94 3.53 -2.06
CA GLU A 138 8.35 4.68 -2.85
C GLU A 138 8.24 4.34 -4.32
N VAL A 139 7.51 5.16 -5.07
CA VAL A 139 7.32 4.99 -6.51
C VAL A 139 7.96 6.16 -7.25
N LEU A 140 8.91 5.85 -8.13
CA LEU A 140 9.54 6.82 -9.02
C LEU A 140 8.84 6.77 -10.37
N HIS A 141 8.34 7.89 -10.84
CA HIS A 141 7.60 7.99 -12.09
C HIS A 141 7.63 9.42 -12.64
N TYR A 142 7.20 9.57 -13.88
CA TYR A 142 7.02 10.90 -14.48
C TYR A 142 5.59 11.39 -14.31
N LEU A 143 5.45 12.67 -14.03
CA LEU A 143 4.17 13.36 -13.91
C LEU A 143 4.18 14.59 -14.78
N TYR A 144 3.10 14.84 -15.54
CA TYR A 144 2.96 16.09 -16.30
C TYR A 144 2.59 17.24 -15.37
N LEU A 145 3.28 18.36 -15.58
CA LEU A 145 2.86 19.64 -15.01
C LEU A 145 2.08 20.41 -16.08
N THR A 146 0.85 20.73 -15.78
CA THR A 146 0.00 21.55 -16.65
C THR A 146 -0.01 22.98 -16.20
#